data_f3bb03017887eb3202f2768c8129ad83
#
_entry.id   f3bb03017887eb3202f2768c8129ad83
#
_cell.length_a   1.000
_cell.length_b   1.000
_cell.length_c   1.000
_cell.angle_alpha   90.00
_cell.angle_beta   90.00
_cell.angle_gamma   90.00
#
_symmetry.space_group_name_H-M   'P 1'
#
loop_
_entity.id
_entity.type
_entity.pdbx_description
1 polymer ?
#
loop_
_entity_poly.entity_id
_entity_poly.type
_entity_poly.pdbx_seq_one_letter_code
_entity_poly.pdbx_strand_id
1 'polypeptide(L)'
;MLKQISHQIAQTPTSVDLERKVSQDLLLWGNEQFADNFVLTTSFGIQSAVLLHMTGIFKSRKKPKVIWIDTGYLPKETYIYADQLTKLFEIDLVINQSNVSPARMEALYGRLWET
;
A
#
# COMPACT_ATOMS: atom_id res chain seq x y z
N MET A 1 -8.30 14.75 23.64
CA MET A 1 -8.28 14.04 22.37
C MET A 1 -8.72 14.89 21.19
N LEU A 2 -9.87 15.52 21.21
CA LEU A 2 -10.33 16.41 20.14
C LEU A 2 -9.41 17.63 19.91
N LYS A 3 -8.86 18.21 20.98
CA LYS A 3 -7.91 19.32 20.85
C LYS A 3 -6.62 18.91 20.14
N GLN A 4 -6.14 17.67 20.35
CA GLN A 4 -4.94 17.17 19.69
C GLN A 4 -5.18 16.93 18.20
N ILE A 5 -6.35 16.42 17.83
CA ILE A 5 -6.74 16.20 16.43
C ILE A 5 -6.86 17.54 15.71
N SER A 6 -7.54 18.52 16.32
CA SER A 6 -7.67 19.87 15.76
C SER A 6 -6.31 20.55 15.58
N HIS A 7 -5.40 20.40 16.53
CA HIS A 7 -4.05 20.94 16.45
C HIS A 7 -3.24 20.29 15.32
N GLN A 8 -3.32 18.96 15.18
CA GLN A 8 -2.67 18.25 14.09
C GLN A 8 -3.20 18.68 12.72
N ILE A 9 -4.51 18.82 12.58
CA ILE A 9 -5.14 19.31 11.34
C ILE A 9 -4.67 20.72 11.02
N ALA A 10 -4.63 21.62 12.02
CA ALA A 10 -4.19 22.99 11.84
C ALA A 10 -2.73 23.11 11.41
N GLN A 11 -1.89 22.10 11.76
CA GLN A 11 -0.48 22.05 11.38
C GLN A 11 -0.23 21.29 10.08
N THR A 12 -1.27 20.67 9.50
CA THR A 12 -1.14 19.95 8.24
C THR A 12 -0.80 20.93 7.11
N PRO A 13 0.26 20.67 6.33
CA PRO A 13 0.61 21.53 5.20
C PRO A 13 -0.53 21.59 4.18
N THR A 14 -0.59 22.69 3.44
CA THR A 14 -1.54 22.82 2.33
C THR A 14 -1.20 21.85 1.20
N SER A 15 -2.16 21.58 0.32
CA SER A 15 -1.92 20.76 -0.86
C SER A 15 -0.78 21.30 -1.74
N VAL A 16 -0.65 22.60 -1.83
CA VAL A 16 0.44 23.26 -2.59
C VAL A 16 1.80 22.93 -1.98
N ASP A 17 1.92 22.96 -0.65
CA ASP A 17 3.16 22.60 0.03
C ASP A 17 3.50 21.14 -0.17
N LEU A 18 2.51 20.24 -0.16
CA LEU A 18 2.70 18.81 -0.41
C LEU A 18 3.11 18.53 -1.85
N GLU A 19 2.56 19.25 -2.81
CA GLU A 19 2.93 19.10 -4.23
C GLU A 19 4.39 19.48 -4.50
N ARG A 20 4.97 20.37 -3.69
CA ARG A 20 6.37 20.78 -3.82
C ARG A 20 7.36 19.78 -3.25
N LYS A 21 6.89 18.83 -2.43
CA LYS A 21 7.76 17.83 -1.83
C LYS A 21 8.12 16.76 -2.85
N VAL A 22 9.35 16.25 -2.76
CA VAL A 22 9.74 15.05 -3.51
C VAL A 22 9.05 13.82 -2.89
N SER A 23 8.92 12.76 -3.68
CA SER A 23 8.14 11.56 -3.29
C SER A 23 8.59 10.94 -1.96
N GLN A 24 9.89 10.87 -1.72
CA GLN A 24 10.42 10.33 -0.46
C GLN A 24 9.98 11.16 0.74
N ASP A 25 10.02 12.48 0.61
CA ASP A 25 9.61 13.39 1.68
C ASP A 25 8.11 13.31 1.94
N LEU A 26 7.31 13.11 0.89
CA LEU A 26 5.86 12.89 1.03
C LEU A 26 5.56 11.61 1.80
N LEU A 27 6.25 10.51 1.48
CA LEU A 27 6.09 9.25 2.20
C LEU A 27 6.45 9.39 3.68
N LEU A 28 7.57 10.03 3.93
CA LEU A 28 8.05 10.26 5.29
C LEU A 28 7.08 11.14 6.07
N TRP A 29 6.60 12.21 5.45
CA TRP A 29 5.60 13.09 6.04
C TRP A 29 4.32 12.31 6.40
N GLY A 30 3.78 11.53 5.47
CA GLY A 30 2.58 10.73 5.70
C GLY A 30 2.76 9.74 6.85
N ASN A 31 3.89 9.06 6.87
CA ASN A 31 4.20 8.09 7.94
C ASN A 31 4.31 8.77 9.30
N GLU A 32 4.87 9.97 9.37
CA GLU A 32 4.98 10.73 10.61
C GLU A 32 3.64 11.29 11.07
N GLN A 33 2.83 11.81 10.15
CA GLN A 33 1.55 12.43 10.48
C GLN A 33 0.49 11.41 10.91
N PHE A 34 0.45 10.26 10.25
CA PHE A 34 -0.64 9.30 10.43
C PHE A 34 -0.20 8.04 11.18
N ALA A 35 1.09 7.83 11.38
CA ALA A 35 1.64 6.71 12.15
C ALA A 35 0.96 5.38 11.81
N ASP A 36 0.29 4.74 12.76
CA ASP A 36 -0.37 3.44 12.57
C ASP A 36 -1.54 3.48 11.59
N ASN A 37 -2.04 4.67 11.27
CA ASN A 37 -3.13 4.85 10.32
C ASN A 37 -2.63 5.09 8.88
N PHE A 38 -1.33 5.06 8.67
CA PHE A 38 -0.72 5.22 7.36
C PHE A 38 -0.43 3.85 6.75
N VAL A 39 -1.02 3.59 5.60
CA VAL A 39 -0.83 2.34 4.86
C VAL A 39 -0.51 2.66 3.40
N LEU A 40 0.20 1.76 2.76
CA LEU A 40 0.44 1.80 1.32
C LEU A 40 -0.36 0.67 0.66
N THR A 41 -0.75 0.87 -0.58
CA THR A 41 -1.34 -0.20 -1.39
C THR A 41 -0.42 -0.47 -2.57
N THR A 42 -0.39 -1.70 -3.03
CA THR A 42 0.41 -2.08 -4.19
C THR A 42 -0.31 -3.12 -5.03
N SER A 43 -0.11 -3.06 -6.34
CA SER A 43 -0.51 -4.11 -7.27
C SER A 43 0.67 -4.99 -7.69
N PHE A 44 1.86 -4.70 -7.23
CA PHE A 44 3.11 -5.30 -7.68
C PHE A 44 3.33 -5.17 -9.20
N GLY A 45 2.86 -4.08 -9.78
CA GLY A 45 3.23 -3.71 -11.14
C GLY A 45 4.69 -3.31 -11.23
N ILE A 46 5.18 -3.10 -12.46
CA ILE A 46 6.60 -2.79 -12.71
C ILE A 46 7.08 -1.58 -11.91
N GLN A 47 6.24 -0.57 -11.77
CA GLN A 47 6.61 0.67 -11.06
C GLN A 47 6.50 0.56 -9.54
N SER A 48 5.89 -0.50 -9.03
CA SER A 48 5.71 -0.68 -7.58
C SER A 48 7.03 -0.78 -6.83
N ALA A 49 8.07 -1.32 -7.47
CA ALA A 49 9.38 -1.48 -6.85
C ALA A 49 9.97 -0.15 -6.35
N VAL A 50 9.74 0.94 -7.06
CA VAL A 50 10.24 2.26 -6.67
C VAL A 50 9.61 2.71 -5.36
N LEU A 51 8.28 2.65 -5.25
CA LEU A 51 7.57 3.01 -4.04
C LEU A 51 7.96 2.12 -2.85
N LEU A 52 8.04 0.83 -3.09
CA LEU A 52 8.39 -0.13 -2.04
C LEU A 52 9.84 0.04 -1.58
N HIS A 53 10.75 0.33 -2.49
CA HIS A 53 12.14 0.64 -2.16
C HIS A 53 12.24 1.90 -1.27
N MET A 54 11.43 2.91 -1.54
CA MET A 54 11.39 4.13 -0.73
C MET A 54 11.02 3.87 0.72
N THR A 55 10.31 2.77 1.02
CA THR A 55 10.02 2.41 2.41
C THR A 55 11.27 2.09 3.22
N GLY A 56 12.39 1.83 2.57
CA GLY A 56 13.67 1.63 3.22
C GLY A 56 14.18 2.83 4.02
N ILE A 57 13.70 4.03 3.72
CA ILE A 57 14.05 5.24 4.48
C ILE A 57 13.48 5.22 5.91
N PHE A 58 12.54 4.32 6.19
CA PHE A 58 11.93 4.17 7.51
C PHE A 58 12.69 3.21 8.43
N LYS A 59 13.95 2.94 8.17
CA LYS A 59 14.76 1.94 8.91
C LYS A 59 14.76 2.12 10.42
N SER A 60 14.75 3.35 10.90
CA SER A 60 14.73 3.70 12.32
C SER A 60 13.32 3.93 12.86
N ARG A 61 12.28 3.68 12.08
CA ARG A 61 10.88 3.96 12.39
C ARG A 61 10.03 2.76 12.02
N LYS A 62 8.80 2.75 12.54
CA LYS A 62 7.82 1.74 12.16
C LYS A 62 7.46 1.89 10.69
N LYS A 63 7.67 0.84 9.91
CA LYS A 63 7.31 0.82 8.50
C LYS A 63 5.79 0.79 8.35
N PRO A 64 5.23 1.48 7.34
CA PRO A 64 3.81 1.37 7.04
C PRO A 64 3.48 -0.05 6.57
N LYS A 65 2.25 -0.48 6.85
CA LYS A 65 1.74 -1.71 6.25
C LYS A 65 1.51 -1.50 4.77
N VAL A 66 1.84 -2.51 3.98
CA VAL A 66 1.59 -2.53 2.55
C VAL A 66 0.46 -3.52 2.27
N ILE A 67 -0.65 -3.03 1.75
CA ILE A 67 -1.83 -3.84 1.47
C ILE A 67 -1.82 -4.24 0.00
N TRP A 68 -1.96 -5.54 -0.23
CA TRP A 68 -2.08 -6.12 -1.56
C TRP A 68 -3.40 -6.87 -1.67
N ILE A 69 -4.17 -6.55 -2.69
CA ILE A 69 -5.41 -7.27 -2.97
C ILE A 69 -5.10 -8.36 -4.00
N ASP A 70 -5.14 -9.61 -3.54
CA ASP A 70 -4.96 -10.77 -4.38
C ASP A 70 -6.32 -11.25 -4.87
N THR A 71 -6.59 -11.06 -6.16
CA THR A 71 -7.84 -11.47 -6.78
C THR A 71 -7.93 -12.97 -7.01
N GLY A 72 -6.81 -13.69 -6.91
CA GLY A 72 -6.71 -15.11 -7.26
C GLY A 72 -6.58 -15.36 -8.76
N TYR A 73 -6.54 -14.31 -9.58
CA TYR A 73 -6.41 -14.38 -11.04
C TYR A 73 -5.11 -13.77 -11.56
N LEU A 74 -4.20 -13.40 -10.68
CA LEU A 74 -2.99 -12.72 -11.10
C LEU A 74 -2.06 -13.68 -11.84
N PRO A 75 -1.26 -13.16 -12.80
CA PRO A 75 -0.25 -13.99 -13.47
C PRO A 75 0.75 -14.58 -12.47
N LYS A 76 1.27 -15.75 -12.80
CA LYS A 76 2.29 -16.42 -11.99
C LYS A 76 3.47 -15.51 -11.66
N GLU A 77 3.91 -14.74 -12.65
CA GLU A 77 5.04 -13.82 -12.52
C GLU A 77 4.78 -12.75 -11.46
N THR A 78 3.54 -12.29 -11.32
CA THR A 78 3.16 -11.32 -10.28
C THR A 78 3.36 -11.88 -8.89
N TYR A 79 2.95 -13.13 -8.65
CA TYR A 79 3.13 -13.79 -7.36
C TYR A 79 4.61 -13.97 -7.01
N ILE A 80 5.40 -14.40 -7.98
CA ILE A 80 6.85 -14.58 -7.80
C ILE A 80 7.53 -13.24 -7.50
N TYR A 81 7.18 -12.21 -8.27
CA TYR A 81 7.73 -10.87 -8.10
C TYR A 81 7.37 -10.27 -6.74
N ALA A 82 6.11 -10.43 -6.32
CA ALA A 82 5.65 -9.98 -5.01
C ALA A 82 6.45 -10.63 -3.87
N ASP A 83 6.69 -11.94 -3.95
CA ASP A 83 7.48 -12.66 -2.95
C ASP A 83 8.93 -12.16 -2.90
N GLN A 84 9.54 -11.95 -4.06
CA GLN A 84 10.90 -11.44 -4.18
C GLN A 84 11.04 -10.04 -3.58
N LEU A 85 10.14 -9.12 -3.94
CA LEU A 85 10.19 -7.74 -3.43
C LEU A 85 9.90 -7.67 -1.94
N THR A 86 8.96 -8.48 -1.46
CA THR A 86 8.63 -8.52 -0.04
C THR A 86 9.82 -8.92 0.81
N LYS A 87 10.57 -9.90 0.36
CA LYS A 87 11.80 -10.35 1.04
C LYS A 87 12.94 -9.35 0.90
N LEU A 88 13.13 -8.81 -0.29
CA LEU A 88 14.23 -7.88 -0.58
C LEU A 88 14.11 -6.58 0.22
N PHE A 89 12.93 -6.01 0.31
CA PHE A 89 12.69 -4.75 1.00
C PHE A 89 12.15 -4.89 2.41
N GLU A 90 12.00 -6.12 2.90
CA GLU A 90 11.47 -6.40 4.23
C GLU A 90 10.13 -5.70 4.47
N ILE A 91 9.20 -5.89 3.53
CA ILE A 91 7.89 -5.24 3.53
C ILE A 91 6.98 -5.90 4.56
N ASP A 92 6.26 -5.07 5.33
CA ASP A 92 5.15 -5.54 6.17
C ASP A 92 3.91 -5.70 5.29
N LEU A 93 3.79 -6.86 4.64
CA LEU A 93 2.77 -7.14 3.65
C LEU A 93 1.53 -7.73 4.28
N VAL A 94 0.38 -7.11 3.97
CA VAL A 94 -0.95 -7.62 4.33
C VAL A 94 -1.65 -8.02 3.03
N ILE A 95 -1.96 -9.31 2.89
CA ILE A 95 -2.63 -9.83 1.70
C ILE A 95 -4.12 -9.95 2.00
N ASN A 96 -4.93 -9.25 1.23
CA ASN A 96 -6.37 -9.34 1.30
C ASN A 96 -6.90 -10.13 0.11
N GLN A 97 -7.72 -11.13 0.39
CA GLN A 97 -8.37 -11.95 -0.61
C GLN A 97 -9.88 -11.90 -0.41
N SER A 98 -10.63 -12.10 -1.50
CA SER A 98 -12.08 -12.26 -1.40
C SER A 98 -12.42 -13.53 -0.61
N ASN A 99 -13.50 -13.47 0.16
CA ASN A 99 -14.06 -14.66 0.82
C ASN A 99 -14.63 -15.67 -0.18
N VAL A 100 -14.89 -15.24 -1.41
CA VAL A 100 -15.35 -16.06 -2.51
C VAL A 100 -14.19 -16.28 -3.46
N SER A 101 -13.76 -17.53 -3.62
CA SER A 101 -12.70 -17.85 -4.58
C SER A 101 -13.15 -17.56 -6.01
N PRO A 102 -12.21 -17.35 -6.96
CA PRO A 102 -12.55 -17.19 -8.37
C PRO A 102 -13.37 -18.34 -8.92
N ALA A 103 -13.00 -19.57 -8.59
CA ALA A 103 -13.73 -20.73 -9.05
C ALA A 103 -15.15 -20.78 -8.50
N ARG A 104 -15.35 -20.42 -7.24
CA ARG A 104 -16.68 -20.37 -6.61
C ARG A 104 -17.52 -19.26 -7.21
N MET A 105 -16.95 -18.07 -7.43
CA MET A 105 -17.62 -16.96 -8.07
C MET A 105 -18.09 -17.34 -9.47
N GLU A 106 -17.21 -17.95 -10.27
CA GLU A 106 -17.52 -18.39 -11.61
C GLU A 106 -18.65 -19.42 -11.63
N ALA A 107 -18.61 -20.38 -10.70
CA ALA A 107 -19.64 -21.41 -10.61
C ALA A 107 -21.01 -20.85 -10.23
N LEU A 108 -21.06 -19.86 -9.33
CA LEU A 108 -22.32 -19.30 -8.81
C LEU A 108 -22.87 -18.17 -9.67
N TYR A 109 -22.02 -17.35 -10.25
CA TYR A 109 -22.40 -16.09 -10.92
C TYR A 109 -21.93 -16.00 -12.38
N GLY A 110 -21.23 -17.01 -12.88
CA GLY A 110 -20.64 -16.99 -14.21
C GLY A 110 -19.39 -16.13 -14.29
N ARG A 111 -18.89 -15.96 -15.50
CA ARG A 111 -17.67 -15.18 -15.77
C ARG A 111 -18.00 -13.71 -15.87
N LEU A 112 -18.04 -13.01 -14.74
CA LEU A 112 -18.47 -11.62 -14.68
C LEU A 112 -17.59 -10.66 -15.50
N TRP A 113 -16.33 -11.04 -15.72
CA TRP A 113 -15.41 -10.24 -16.54
C TRP A 113 -15.68 -10.31 -18.04
N GLU A 114 -16.53 -11.20 -18.48
CA GLU A 114 -16.92 -11.32 -19.90
C GLU A 114 -18.15 -10.49 -20.24
N THR A 115 -18.73 -9.80 -19.28
CA THR A 115 -19.87 -8.88 -19.51
C THR A 115 -19.39 -7.41 -19.75
#